data_1fde220525c1e53ea91e8a0124dc9b15
#
_entry.id   1fde220525c1e53ea91e8a0124dc9b15
#
_cell.length_a   1.000
_cell.length_b   1.000
_cell.length_c   1.000
_cell.angle_alpha   90.00
_cell.angle_beta   90.00
_cell.angle_gamma   90.00
#
_symmetry.space_group_name_H-M   'P 1'
#
loop_
_entity.id
_entity.type
_entity.pdbx_description
1 polymer ?
#
loop_
_entity_poly.entity_id
_entity_poly.type
_entity_poly.pdbx_seq_one_letter_code
_entity_poly.pdbx_strand_id
1 'polypeptide(L)'
;MMRSGRKLLSLAAATIMIVAAGCSSDSTESEEPSTSSPPPTADSELSPGQVSGVDVPDGRIDDAVGQLDGIAQDLMESSNIPGMAVAVVHDGEVVYSEGFGVREVGTDESVDGDTVFQLASLSKPVGSTVVASQVEAGVVDWSTPVSSELPWFALSDPWVTSNVTVGDFYAHRSGLPSHAGDLLEDLGYDRRQVLERLREIPLDPFRSTYNYTNFGVTAAAEAVAQASGKDWETLSQDALYGPLGMTSTSSRFSDYIDRENRAVPHVLADGEYEAKYQREPDAQTPAGGVSSSANDMAAWMTMLTEEGVYDGTQIVDADALIPAVTAQIVSSPSSTPDTRAGFYGYGFNVSANAAGRTTVSHSGAFALGAGTNFLWIPSLDVAIVALTNAAPIGLAETLTAEFADLVQFGEVREDWRTLYQGAFASMSDPEGELVDATAPENPTPARPLPSYAGVYQNEFWGPATVEEAGGALMLSLGPDATSFELTHWDGDTFTFVPTGENAPDGSISQATFSGDTVTLEFFDKNGMGRFTK
;
A
#
# COMPACT_ATOMS: atom_id res chain seq x y z
N MET A 1 -30.86 -7.50 31.60
CA MET A 1 -29.48 -7.48 32.05
C MET A 1 -28.73 -8.56 31.29
N MET A 2 -28.24 -8.24 30.13
CA MET A 2 -27.22 -9.02 29.41
C MET A 2 -26.41 -8.02 28.61
N ARG A 3 -25.13 -7.87 28.95
CA ARG A 3 -24.22 -6.98 28.24
C ARG A 3 -23.74 -7.71 26.99
N SER A 4 -24.13 -7.21 25.83
CA SER A 4 -23.56 -7.55 24.54
C SER A 4 -22.19 -6.88 24.43
N GLY A 5 -21.13 -7.69 24.39
CA GLY A 5 -19.78 -7.20 24.13
C GLY A 5 -19.59 -7.00 22.63
N ARG A 6 -19.44 -5.76 22.23
CA ARG A 6 -18.96 -5.41 20.89
C ARG A 6 -17.52 -5.92 20.72
N LYS A 7 -17.33 -6.86 19.83
CA LYS A 7 -16.00 -7.19 19.31
C LYS A 7 -15.67 -6.18 18.21
N LEU A 8 -14.78 -5.26 18.51
CA LEU A 8 -14.07 -4.50 17.49
C LEU A 8 -13.13 -5.48 16.76
N LEU A 9 -13.39 -5.76 15.51
CA LEU A 9 -12.39 -6.34 14.62
C LEU A 9 -11.47 -5.21 14.16
N SER A 10 -10.33 -5.10 14.81
CA SER A 10 -9.20 -4.36 14.25
C SER A 10 -8.51 -5.29 13.26
N LEU A 11 -8.44 -4.91 11.99
CA LEU A 11 -7.58 -5.53 10.98
C LEU A 11 -6.13 -5.30 11.43
N ALA A 12 -5.55 -6.27 12.12
CA ALA A 12 -4.13 -6.32 12.37
C ALA A 12 -3.50 -7.12 11.24
N ALA A 13 -2.50 -6.55 10.58
CA ALA A 13 -1.62 -7.30 9.69
C ALA A 13 -1.13 -8.55 10.45
N ALA A 14 -1.53 -9.72 10.00
CA ALA A 14 -1.23 -10.98 10.67
C ALA A 14 0.24 -11.34 10.48
N THR A 15 1.04 -11.19 11.52
CA THR A 15 2.35 -11.84 11.61
C THR A 15 2.11 -13.25 12.17
N ILE A 16 2.18 -14.26 11.32
CA ILE A 16 2.00 -15.67 11.72
C ILE A 16 3.33 -16.20 12.24
N MET A 17 3.31 -16.74 13.48
CA MET A 17 4.40 -17.52 14.05
C MET A 17 4.12 -19.02 13.88
N ILE A 18 5.14 -19.74 13.43
CA ILE A 18 5.18 -21.20 13.46
C ILE A 18 6.05 -21.64 14.63
N VAL A 19 5.50 -22.42 15.55
CA VAL A 19 6.21 -23.13 16.60
C VAL A 19 6.60 -24.51 16.06
N ALA A 20 7.88 -24.75 15.87
CA ALA A 20 8.41 -26.09 15.56
C ALA A 20 8.64 -26.85 16.86
N ALA A 21 7.90 -27.93 17.06
CA ALA A 21 8.16 -28.91 18.12
C ALA A 21 9.09 -30.00 17.59
N GLY A 22 10.33 -29.99 18.05
CA GLY A 22 11.31 -31.04 17.76
C GLY A 22 11.15 -32.22 18.72
N CYS A 23 10.95 -33.43 18.18
CA CYS A 23 11.13 -34.68 18.91
C CYS A 23 12.54 -35.21 18.69
N SER A 24 13.27 -35.38 19.77
CA SER A 24 14.57 -36.02 19.81
C SER A 24 14.43 -37.55 19.74
N SER A 25 15.23 -38.20 18.91
CA SER A 25 15.58 -39.61 19.06
C SER A 25 17.10 -39.76 19.08
N ASP A 26 17.58 -40.32 20.18
CA ASP A 26 18.94 -40.64 20.50
C ASP A 26 19.52 -41.72 19.56
N SER A 27 20.70 -41.48 18.97
CA SER A 27 21.59 -42.52 18.52
C SER A 27 23.03 -42.03 18.63
N THR A 28 23.76 -42.62 19.57
CA THR A 28 25.18 -42.44 19.82
C THR A 28 26.00 -43.06 18.71
N GLU A 29 26.71 -42.24 17.93
CA GLU A 29 27.93 -42.62 17.22
C GLU A 29 29.04 -41.64 17.54
N SER A 30 30.22 -42.19 17.87
CA SER A 30 31.41 -41.44 18.26
C SER A 30 32.12 -40.90 17.01
N GLU A 31 32.06 -39.57 16.82
CA GLU A 31 32.89 -38.89 15.81
C GLU A 31 34.12 -38.24 16.45
N GLU A 32 35.26 -38.36 15.74
CA GLU A 32 36.51 -37.67 16.04
C GLU A 32 36.33 -36.15 15.96
N PRO A 33 37.13 -35.33 16.70
CA PRO A 33 36.98 -33.90 16.72
C PRO A 33 37.36 -33.30 15.36
N SER A 34 36.38 -32.90 14.59
CA SER A 34 36.59 -32.04 13.44
C SER A 34 37.13 -30.70 13.93
N THR A 35 38.26 -30.27 13.41
CA THR A 35 38.80 -28.94 13.62
C THR A 35 37.82 -27.90 13.04
N SER A 36 36.87 -27.40 13.84
CA SER A 36 36.04 -26.27 13.44
C SER A 36 36.96 -25.08 13.20
N SER A 37 36.88 -24.52 12.00
CA SER A 37 37.43 -23.18 11.75
C SER A 37 36.94 -22.22 12.82
N PRO A 38 37.78 -21.31 13.34
CA PRO A 38 37.31 -20.30 14.27
C PRO A 38 36.14 -19.52 13.63
N PRO A 39 35.12 -19.14 14.41
CA PRO A 39 34.05 -18.31 13.88
C PRO A 39 34.67 -17.05 13.25
N PRO A 40 34.10 -16.54 12.13
CA PRO A 40 34.58 -15.33 11.51
C PRO A 40 34.64 -14.23 12.58
N THR A 41 35.77 -13.53 12.65
CA THR A 41 35.93 -12.37 13.54
C THR A 41 35.03 -11.28 12.99
N ALA A 42 34.01 -10.89 13.75
CA ALA A 42 33.20 -9.72 13.44
C ALA A 42 34.15 -8.54 13.11
N ASP A 43 33.85 -7.80 12.06
CA ASP A 43 34.59 -6.59 11.73
C ASP A 43 34.55 -5.66 12.95
N SER A 44 35.71 -5.48 13.57
CA SER A 44 35.80 -4.75 14.83
C SER A 44 35.61 -3.23 14.68
N GLU A 45 35.50 -2.74 13.44
CA GLU A 45 35.26 -1.34 13.12
C GLU A 45 33.75 -0.99 13.09
N LEU A 46 32.87 -1.99 12.87
CA LEU A 46 31.43 -1.79 12.91
C LEU A 46 30.86 -1.82 14.32
N SER A 47 29.86 -1.01 14.58
CA SER A 47 29.13 -1.07 15.85
C SER A 47 28.32 -2.39 15.95
N PRO A 48 28.07 -2.92 17.16
CA PRO A 48 27.31 -4.15 17.34
C PRO A 48 25.92 -4.13 16.69
N GLY A 49 25.30 -2.95 16.54
CA GLY A 49 24.00 -2.78 15.88
C GLY A 49 24.05 -2.89 14.35
N GLN A 50 25.26 -2.85 13.77
CA GLN A 50 25.48 -2.96 12.33
C GLN A 50 25.99 -4.35 11.91
N VAL A 51 26.38 -5.18 12.89
CA VAL A 51 26.94 -6.51 12.63
C VAL A 51 25.83 -7.54 12.44
N SER A 52 25.84 -8.23 11.31
CA SER A 52 25.00 -9.42 11.08
C SER A 52 25.67 -10.66 11.64
N GLY A 53 24.87 -11.62 12.13
CA GLY A 53 25.35 -12.95 12.49
C GLY A 53 25.54 -13.90 11.30
N VAL A 54 25.25 -13.42 10.07
CA VAL A 54 25.31 -14.21 8.83
C VAL A 54 26.20 -13.49 7.84
N ASP A 55 27.31 -14.12 7.45
CA ASP A 55 28.19 -13.61 6.41
C ASP A 55 27.59 -13.90 5.02
N VAL A 56 27.77 -12.96 4.11
CA VAL A 56 27.44 -13.13 2.69
C VAL A 56 28.76 -13.33 1.93
N PRO A 57 29.03 -14.54 1.41
CA PRO A 57 30.25 -14.81 0.64
C PRO A 57 30.30 -14.02 -0.66
N ASP A 58 31.51 -13.72 -1.15
CA ASP A 58 31.72 -13.13 -2.46
C ASP A 58 31.00 -13.95 -3.56
N GLY A 59 30.33 -13.24 -4.49
CA GLY A 59 29.57 -13.84 -5.59
C GLY A 59 28.17 -14.34 -5.22
N ARG A 60 27.77 -14.29 -3.94
CA ARG A 60 26.44 -14.75 -3.49
C ARG A 60 25.31 -13.94 -4.12
N ILE A 61 25.49 -12.63 -4.28
CA ILE A 61 24.49 -11.75 -4.89
C ILE A 61 24.35 -12.09 -6.38
N ASP A 62 25.47 -12.30 -7.09
CA ASP A 62 25.47 -12.74 -8.49
C ASP A 62 24.75 -14.10 -8.66
N ASP A 63 25.02 -15.05 -7.75
CA ASP A 63 24.34 -16.35 -7.73
C ASP A 63 22.83 -16.21 -7.49
N ALA A 64 22.40 -15.27 -6.65
CA ALA A 64 20.99 -14.97 -6.39
C ALA A 64 20.33 -14.32 -7.62
N VAL A 65 20.99 -13.34 -8.24
CA VAL A 65 20.53 -12.69 -9.48
C VAL A 65 20.37 -13.73 -10.60
N GLY A 66 21.33 -14.67 -10.74
CA GLY A 66 21.26 -15.74 -11.73
C GLY A 66 20.08 -16.72 -11.56
N GLN A 67 19.35 -16.68 -10.44
CA GLN A 67 18.18 -17.51 -10.19
C GLN A 67 16.85 -16.79 -10.45
N LEU A 68 16.84 -15.45 -10.66
CA LEU A 68 15.63 -14.65 -10.77
C LEU A 68 14.72 -15.08 -11.93
N ASP A 69 15.27 -15.41 -13.10
CA ASP A 69 14.47 -15.90 -14.24
C ASP A 69 13.63 -17.12 -13.85
N GLY A 70 14.28 -18.08 -13.17
CA GLY A 70 13.61 -19.31 -12.73
C GLY A 70 12.53 -19.02 -11.67
N ILE A 71 12.80 -18.14 -10.70
CA ILE A 71 11.84 -17.77 -9.66
C ILE A 71 10.64 -17.04 -10.28
N ALA A 72 10.87 -16.05 -11.14
CA ALA A 72 9.83 -15.28 -11.78
C ALA A 72 8.93 -16.17 -12.65
N GLN A 73 9.50 -17.06 -13.48
CA GLN A 73 8.76 -18.00 -14.29
C GLN A 73 7.91 -18.96 -13.46
N ASP A 74 8.49 -19.57 -12.41
CA ASP A 74 7.79 -20.46 -11.49
C ASP A 74 6.60 -19.78 -10.80
N LEU A 75 6.80 -18.54 -10.36
CA LEU A 75 5.76 -17.73 -9.71
C LEU A 75 4.64 -17.39 -10.68
N MET A 76 4.97 -16.98 -11.90
CA MET A 76 3.97 -16.68 -12.93
C MET A 76 3.21 -17.94 -13.38
N GLU A 77 3.90 -19.09 -13.58
CA GLU A 77 3.24 -20.34 -13.94
C GLU A 77 2.27 -20.83 -12.86
N SER A 78 2.64 -20.67 -11.58
CA SER A 78 1.80 -21.12 -10.45
C SER A 78 0.60 -20.20 -10.18
N SER A 79 0.69 -18.92 -10.53
CA SER A 79 -0.34 -17.90 -10.24
C SER A 79 -1.16 -17.49 -11.46
N ASN A 80 -0.66 -17.76 -12.67
CA ASN A 80 -1.20 -17.30 -13.96
C ASN A 80 -1.32 -15.77 -14.10
N ILE A 81 -0.56 -14.97 -13.33
CA ILE A 81 -0.57 -13.52 -13.52
C ILE A 81 -0.11 -13.16 -14.93
N PRO A 82 -0.71 -12.11 -15.56
CA PRO A 82 -0.43 -11.79 -16.96
C PRO A 82 1.00 -11.33 -17.21
N GLY A 83 1.52 -10.42 -16.38
CA GLY A 83 2.83 -9.83 -16.60
C GLY A 83 3.53 -9.36 -15.33
N MET A 84 4.87 -9.37 -15.38
CA MET A 84 5.75 -8.92 -14.32
C MET A 84 6.99 -8.26 -14.93
N ALA A 85 7.53 -7.23 -14.26
CA ALA A 85 8.87 -6.70 -14.51
C ALA A 85 9.66 -6.66 -13.20
N VAL A 86 10.96 -6.99 -13.28
CA VAL A 86 11.86 -7.07 -12.12
C VAL A 86 13.15 -6.35 -12.44
N ALA A 87 13.66 -5.54 -11.48
CA ALA A 87 15.00 -4.98 -11.59
C ALA A 87 15.76 -5.11 -10.26
N VAL A 88 17.09 -5.29 -10.36
CA VAL A 88 18.00 -5.36 -9.21
C VAL A 88 19.15 -4.38 -9.40
N VAL A 89 19.47 -3.67 -8.32
CA VAL A 89 20.64 -2.80 -8.21
C VAL A 89 21.57 -3.39 -7.14
N HIS A 90 22.88 -3.40 -7.42
CA HIS A 90 23.92 -3.80 -6.49
C HIS A 90 25.19 -2.98 -6.75
N ASP A 91 25.81 -2.46 -5.68
CA ASP A 91 27.00 -1.58 -5.74
C ASP A 91 26.82 -0.40 -6.72
N GLY A 92 25.64 0.24 -6.70
CA GLY A 92 25.32 1.37 -7.57
C GLY A 92 25.05 1.04 -9.04
N GLU A 93 25.13 -0.23 -9.44
CA GLU A 93 24.92 -0.68 -10.81
C GLU A 93 23.63 -1.47 -10.96
N VAL A 94 22.94 -1.29 -12.10
CA VAL A 94 21.80 -2.16 -12.47
C VAL A 94 22.34 -3.50 -12.94
N VAL A 95 22.19 -4.53 -12.12
CA VAL A 95 22.72 -5.88 -12.40
C VAL A 95 21.69 -6.82 -13.03
N TYR A 96 20.41 -6.42 -13.01
CA TYR A 96 19.32 -7.18 -13.62
C TYR A 96 18.14 -6.26 -13.96
N SER A 97 17.53 -6.44 -15.15
CA SER A 97 16.26 -5.81 -15.52
C SER A 97 15.60 -6.64 -16.62
N GLU A 98 14.51 -7.33 -16.29
CA GLU A 98 13.79 -8.21 -17.21
C GLU A 98 12.28 -8.11 -17.04
N GLY A 99 11.55 -8.39 -18.15
CA GLY A 99 10.10 -8.47 -18.19
C GLY A 99 9.62 -9.87 -18.55
N PHE A 100 8.47 -10.26 -18.00
CA PHE A 100 7.87 -11.57 -18.16
C PHE A 100 6.40 -11.45 -18.51
N GLY A 101 5.90 -12.35 -19.36
CA GLY A 101 4.50 -12.42 -19.75
C GLY A 101 4.05 -11.30 -20.68
N VAL A 102 2.79 -10.86 -20.55
CA VAL A 102 2.13 -9.92 -21.46
C VAL A 102 1.60 -8.69 -20.76
N ARG A 103 1.56 -7.58 -21.50
CA ARG A 103 1.02 -6.30 -21.02
C ARG A 103 -0.50 -6.34 -20.86
N GLU A 104 -1.18 -7.13 -21.72
CA GLU A 104 -2.62 -7.33 -21.70
C GLU A 104 -2.95 -8.77 -22.15
N VAL A 105 -3.80 -9.46 -21.38
CA VAL A 105 -4.28 -10.80 -21.71
C VAL A 105 -5.00 -10.80 -23.07
N GLY A 106 -4.68 -11.79 -23.91
CA GLY A 106 -5.23 -11.92 -25.25
C GLY A 106 -4.46 -11.16 -26.34
N THR A 107 -3.36 -10.51 -25.99
CA THR A 107 -2.42 -9.89 -26.94
C THR A 107 -1.08 -10.63 -26.95
N ASP A 108 -0.25 -10.34 -27.97
CA ASP A 108 1.15 -10.84 -28.06
C ASP A 108 2.16 -9.78 -27.58
N GLU A 109 1.68 -8.70 -26.91
CA GLU A 109 2.50 -7.61 -26.45
C GLU A 109 3.21 -7.98 -25.14
N SER A 110 4.51 -8.29 -25.25
CA SER A 110 5.30 -8.69 -24.09
C SER A 110 5.62 -7.54 -23.15
N VAL A 111 5.77 -7.88 -21.86
CA VAL A 111 6.38 -7.01 -20.85
C VAL A 111 7.90 -7.01 -21.04
N ASP A 112 8.51 -5.84 -20.88
CA ASP A 112 9.95 -5.61 -20.81
C ASP A 112 10.32 -4.68 -19.65
N GLY A 113 11.61 -4.39 -19.46
CA GLY A 113 12.10 -3.50 -18.40
C GLY A 113 11.61 -2.05 -18.52
N ASP A 114 11.17 -1.61 -19.71
CA ASP A 114 10.63 -0.27 -19.98
C ASP A 114 9.10 -0.20 -19.93
N THR A 115 8.42 -1.33 -19.77
CA THR A 115 6.96 -1.39 -19.64
C THR A 115 6.52 -0.63 -18.38
N VAL A 116 5.56 0.31 -18.56
CA VAL A 116 5.08 1.17 -17.49
C VAL A 116 3.93 0.51 -16.73
N PHE A 117 4.10 0.38 -15.41
CA PHE A 117 3.11 -0.14 -14.47
C PHE A 117 2.58 0.97 -13.56
N GLN A 118 1.36 0.84 -13.05
CA GLN A 118 0.91 1.60 -11.91
C GLN A 118 1.62 1.08 -10.65
N LEU A 119 2.28 1.97 -9.90
CA LEU A 119 3.07 1.60 -8.74
C LEU A 119 2.23 1.39 -7.48
N ALA A 120 0.99 1.87 -7.47
CA ALA A 120 0.17 1.93 -6.27
C ALA A 120 0.98 2.54 -5.11
N SER A 121 0.98 1.92 -3.93
CA SER A 121 1.63 2.51 -2.75
C SER A 121 3.15 2.60 -2.79
N LEU A 122 3.86 2.05 -3.79
CA LEU A 122 5.27 2.43 -4.04
C LEU A 122 5.41 3.93 -4.39
N SER A 123 4.32 4.62 -4.69
CA SER A 123 4.30 6.08 -4.80
C SER A 123 4.74 6.79 -3.51
N LYS A 124 4.53 6.18 -2.33
CA LYS A 124 4.88 6.78 -1.03
C LYS A 124 6.39 6.92 -0.82
N PRO A 125 7.21 5.85 -0.99
CA PRO A 125 8.66 6.00 -0.92
C PRO A 125 9.22 6.93 -2.00
N VAL A 126 8.71 6.86 -3.24
CA VAL A 126 9.10 7.78 -4.31
C VAL A 126 8.74 9.22 -3.93
N GLY A 127 7.51 9.46 -3.48
CA GLY A 127 7.05 10.78 -3.03
C GLY A 127 7.80 11.29 -1.79
N SER A 128 8.19 10.40 -0.87
CA SER A 128 9.04 10.74 0.27
C SER A 128 10.41 11.27 -0.16
N THR A 129 10.97 10.70 -1.23
CA THR A 129 12.22 11.19 -1.82
C THR A 129 12.05 12.60 -2.41
N VAL A 130 10.91 12.88 -3.05
CA VAL A 130 10.57 14.25 -3.50
C VAL A 130 10.49 15.22 -2.31
N VAL A 131 9.86 14.81 -1.21
CA VAL A 131 9.82 15.65 0.01
C VAL A 131 11.21 15.87 0.58
N ALA A 132 12.05 14.82 0.65
CA ALA A 132 13.43 14.93 1.13
C ALA A 132 14.24 15.96 0.31
N SER A 133 14.08 16.00 -1.02
CA SER A 133 14.73 17.04 -1.86
C SER A 133 14.26 18.46 -1.53
N GLN A 134 13.01 18.64 -1.11
CA GLN A 134 12.49 19.94 -0.68
C GLN A 134 12.94 20.32 0.74
N VAL A 135 13.21 19.31 1.59
CA VAL A 135 13.85 19.51 2.91
C VAL A 135 15.29 19.98 2.72
N GLU A 136 16.07 19.33 1.84
CA GLU A 136 17.42 19.76 1.47
C GLU A 136 17.44 21.19 0.93
N ALA A 137 16.50 21.51 0.02
CA ALA A 137 16.37 22.84 -0.55
C ALA A 137 15.92 23.92 0.47
N GLY A 138 15.57 23.53 1.70
CA GLY A 138 15.07 24.44 2.75
C GLY A 138 13.70 25.03 2.44
N VAL A 139 12.92 24.42 1.56
CA VAL A 139 11.53 24.82 1.23
C VAL A 139 10.61 24.44 2.38
N VAL A 140 10.79 23.25 2.92
CA VAL A 140 10.08 22.72 4.10
C VAL A 140 11.06 21.97 5.00
N ASP A 141 10.57 21.53 6.16
CA ASP A 141 11.23 20.56 7.06
C ASP A 141 10.24 19.42 7.37
N TRP A 142 10.72 18.22 7.69
CA TRP A 142 9.84 17.12 8.10
C TRP A 142 8.95 17.51 9.29
N SER A 143 9.37 18.48 10.10
CA SER A 143 8.62 19.05 11.22
C SER A 143 7.72 20.23 10.84
N THR A 144 7.65 20.63 9.57
CA THR A 144 6.77 21.71 9.11
C THR A 144 5.29 21.33 9.35
N PRO A 145 4.51 22.13 10.08
CA PRO A 145 3.08 21.91 10.26
C PRO A 145 2.33 22.05 8.93
N VAL A 146 1.51 21.07 8.56
CA VAL A 146 0.76 21.10 7.29
C VAL A 146 -0.14 22.33 7.20
N SER A 147 -0.75 22.75 8.31
CA SER A 147 -1.62 23.94 8.35
C SER A 147 -0.90 25.28 8.11
N SER A 148 0.43 25.35 8.20
CA SER A 148 1.19 26.57 7.84
C SER A 148 1.20 26.79 6.34
N GLU A 149 1.25 25.72 5.55
CA GLU A 149 1.27 25.76 4.09
C GLU A 149 -0.15 25.67 3.49
N LEU A 150 -1.05 24.95 4.17
CA LEU A 150 -2.45 24.77 3.79
C LEU A 150 -3.39 25.38 4.85
N PRO A 151 -3.59 26.72 4.90
CA PRO A 151 -4.41 27.36 5.94
C PRO A 151 -5.88 26.93 5.97
N TRP A 152 -6.37 26.29 4.91
CA TRP A 152 -7.71 25.75 4.80
C TRP A 152 -7.84 24.31 5.33
N PHE A 153 -6.73 23.60 5.46
CA PHE A 153 -6.70 22.23 5.96
C PHE A 153 -6.97 22.18 7.46
N ALA A 154 -7.79 21.24 7.87
CA ALA A 154 -8.08 21.01 9.29
C ALA A 154 -8.38 19.53 9.53
N LEU A 155 -8.10 19.07 10.73
CA LEU A 155 -8.59 17.83 11.33
C LEU A 155 -9.63 18.16 12.40
N SER A 156 -10.35 17.17 12.91
CA SER A 156 -11.42 17.38 13.89
C SER A 156 -10.94 17.98 15.23
N ASP A 157 -9.67 17.80 15.58
CA ASP A 157 -9.05 18.44 16.75
C ASP A 157 -8.21 19.65 16.30
N PRO A 158 -8.52 20.89 16.76
CA PRO A 158 -7.79 22.10 16.39
C PRO A 158 -6.33 22.11 16.86
N TRP A 159 -6.02 21.44 17.98
CA TRP A 159 -4.64 21.35 18.45
C TRP A 159 -3.83 20.42 17.55
N VAL A 160 -4.38 19.24 17.20
CA VAL A 160 -3.75 18.33 16.22
C VAL A 160 -3.57 19.03 14.88
N THR A 161 -4.59 19.73 14.38
CA THR A 161 -4.50 20.53 13.14
C THR A 161 -3.29 21.48 13.14
N SER A 162 -3.05 22.16 14.26
CA SER A 162 -1.97 23.16 14.37
C SER A 162 -0.59 22.53 14.56
N ASN A 163 -0.50 21.23 14.90
CA ASN A 163 0.75 20.57 15.28
C ASN A 163 1.11 19.34 14.43
N VAL A 164 0.19 18.86 13.59
CA VAL A 164 0.47 17.75 12.68
C VAL A 164 1.41 18.19 11.58
N THR A 165 2.53 17.46 11.41
CA THR A 165 3.61 17.82 10.50
C THR A 165 3.60 16.96 9.24
N VAL A 166 4.37 17.38 8.23
CA VAL A 166 4.67 16.59 7.03
C VAL A 166 5.14 15.19 7.42
N GLY A 167 6.12 15.09 8.33
CA GLY A 167 6.63 13.80 8.81
C GLY A 167 5.60 12.97 9.57
N ASP A 168 4.67 13.58 10.33
CA ASP A 168 3.63 12.83 11.04
C ASP A 168 2.68 12.13 10.07
N PHE A 169 2.34 12.75 8.95
CA PHE A 169 1.52 12.14 7.92
C PHE A 169 2.29 11.04 7.15
N TYR A 170 3.55 11.30 6.76
CA TYR A 170 4.37 10.30 6.10
C TYR A 170 4.72 9.11 7.00
N ALA A 171 4.72 9.29 8.34
CA ALA A 171 4.86 8.20 9.32
C ALA A 171 3.53 7.55 9.71
N HIS A 172 2.39 7.95 9.12
CA HIS A 172 1.07 7.43 9.46
C HIS A 172 0.70 7.51 10.95
N ARG A 173 1.12 8.62 11.62
CA ARG A 173 0.86 8.86 13.06
C ARG A 173 0.08 10.16 13.32
N SER A 174 -0.68 10.62 12.34
CA SER A 174 -1.47 11.86 12.41
C SER A 174 -2.69 11.78 13.32
N GLY A 175 -3.12 10.59 13.70
CA GLY A 175 -4.37 10.33 14.41
C GLY A 175 -5.57 10.08 13.48
N LEU A 176 -5.47 10.29 12.16
CA LEU A 176 -6.50 9.81 11.24
C LEU A 176 -6.62 8.28 11.35
N PRO A 177 -7.83 7.71 11.36
CA PRO A 177 -8.00 6.26 11.30
C PRO A 177 -7.51 5.72 9.95
N SER A 178 -7.17 4.42 9.90
CA SER A 178 -6.70 3.78 8.67
C SER A 178 -7.69 3.97 7.52
N HIS A 179 -7.15 4.25 6.32
CA HIS A 179 -7.92 4.45 5.09
C HIS A 179 -8.91 5.62 5.11
N ALA A 180 -8.68 6.61 6.00
CA ALA A 180 -9.52 7.80 6.10
C ALA A 180 -9.56 8.55 4.76
N GLY A 181 -10.75 8.64 4.15
CA GLY A 181 -10.99 9.34 2.89
C GLY A 181 -11.00 8.47 1.62
N ASP A 182 -10.48 7.24 1.67
CA ASP A 182 -10.33 6.39 0.47
C ASP A 182 -11.66 6.14 -0.26
N LEU A 183 -12.74 5.87 0.47
CA LEU A 183 -14.07 5.70 -0.13
C LEU A 183 -14.66 6.98 -0.75
N LEU A 184 -14.17 8.16 -0.38
CA LEU A 184 -14.62 9.41 -1.04
C LEU A 184 -14.11 9.49 -2.48
N GLU A 185 -12.89 9.00 -2.74
CA GLU A 185 -12.34 8.91 -4.09
C GLU A 185 -13.20 8.00 -4.97
N ASP A 186 -13.62 6.82 -4.47
CA ASP A 186 -14.52 5.91 -5.20
C ASP A 186 -15.89 6.54 -5.53
N LEU A 187 -16.29 7.59 -4.82
CA LEU A 187 -17.50 8.38 -5.07
C LEU A 187 -17.27 9.59 -6.00
N GLY A 188 -16.03 9.79 -6.51
CA GLY A 188 -15.71 10.86 -7.46
C GLY A 188 -15.32 12.20 -6.83
N TYR A 189 -14.99 12.25 -5.53
CA TYR A 189 -14.47 13.46 -4.90
C TYR A 189 -13.02 13.71 -5.34
N ASP A 190 -12.71 14.95 -5.73
CA ASP A 190 -11.34 15.36 -6.05
C ASP A 190 -10.45 15.47 -4.80
N ARG A 191 -9.13 15.57 -5.01
CA ARG A 191 -8.11 15.68 -3.95
C ARG A 191 -8.48 16.73 -2.91
N ARG A 192 -8.81 17.94 -3.35
CA ARG A 192 -9.16 19.06 -2.47
C ARG A 192 -10.39 18.77 -1.64
N GLN A 193 -11.42 18.24 -2.27
CA GLN A 193 -12.70 17.93 -1.62
C GLN A 193 -12.55 16.84 -0.56
N VAL A 194 -11.71 15.81 -0.82
CA VAL A 194 -11.40 14.77 0.19
C VAL A 194 -10.65 15.37 1.37
N LEU A 195 -9.56 16.11 1.10
CA LEU A 195 -8.75 16.72 2.16
C LEU A 195 -9.53 17.68 3.05
N GLU A 196 -10.49 18.43 2.52
CA GLU A 196 -11.37 19.31 3.30
C GLU A 196 -12.32 18.54 4.22
N ARG A 197 -12.71 17.31 3.86
CA ARG A 197 -13.63 16.47 4.64
C ARG A 197 -12.95 15.70 5.77
N LEU A 198 -11.62 15.56 5.76
CA LEU A 198 -10.89 14.88 6.84
C LEU A 198 -11.15 15.50 8.22
N ARG A 199 -11.60 16.76 8.28
CA ARG A 199 -11.98 17.44 9.52
C ARG A 199 -13.21 16.84 10.23
N GLU A 200 -14.02 16.08 9.51
CA GLU A 200 -15.23 15.45 10.07
C GLU A 200 -14.93 14.12 10.77
N ILE A 201 -13.74 13.54 10.51
CA ILE A 201 -13.38 12.21 11.02
C ILE A 201 -12.85 12.30 12.45
N PRO A 202 -13.39 11.51 13.40
CA PRO A 202 -12.81 11.40 14.74
C PRO A 202 -11.38 10.87 14.69
N LEU A 203 -10.49 11.45 15.51
CA LEU A 203 -9.08 11.05 15.55
C LEU A 203 -8.80 9.98 16.60
N ASP A 204 -7.92 9.08 16.27
CA ASP A 204 -7.19 8.21 17.19
C ASP A 204 -6.06 8.97 17.91
N PRO A 205 -5.39 8.38 18.93
CA PRO A 205 -4.33 9.05 19.66
C PRO A 205 -3.17 9.51 18.77
N PHE A 206 -2.99 10.83 18.68
CA PHE A 206 -1.96 11.51 17.89
C PHE A 206 -0.54 11.07 18.27
N ARG A 207 0.30 10.76 17.28
CA ARG A 207 1.72 10.33 17.37
C ARG A 207 1.97 9.02 18.13
N SER A 208 0.95 8.35 18.62
CA SER A 208 1.10 7.10 19.38
C SER A 208 0.43 5.90 18.73
N THR A 209 -0.40 6.13 17.72
CA THR A 209 -1.07 5.08 16.94
C THR A 209 -0.60 5.15 15.49
N TYR A 210 -0.19 4.00 14.95
CA TYR A 210 0.06 3.84 13.53
C TYR A 210 -1.25 3.52 12.81
N ASN A 211 -1.65 4.36 11.87
CA ASN A 211 -2.83 4.17 11.02
C ASN A 211 -2.48 4.54 9.59
N TYR A 212 -2.45 3.58 8.71
CA TYR A 212 -2.09 3.78 7.31
C TYR A 212 -3.13 4.64 6.58
N THR A 213 -2.74 5.79 6.02
CA THR A 213 -3.66 6.74 5.37
C THR A 213 -3.10 7.28 4.06
N ASN A 214 -3.80 7.05 2.95
CA ASN A 214 -3.43 7.61 1.64
C ASN A 214 -3.61 9.13 1.63
N PHE A 215 -4.77 9.63 2.09
CA PHE A 215 -5.05 11.06 2.11
C PHE A 215 -4.29 11.82 3.21
N GLY A 216 -3.75 11.14 4.22
CA GLY A 216 -2.78 11.75 5.13
C GLY A 216 -1.48 12.11 4.41
N VAL A 217 -0.88 11.15 3.68
CA VAL A 217 0.31 11.38 2.84
C VAL A 217 0.03 12.45 1.78
N THR A 218 -1.15 12.36 1.14
CA THR A 218 -1.58 13.35 0.13
C THR A 218 -1.66 14.77 0.71
N ALA A 219 -2.16 14.94 1.95
CA ALA A 219 -2.21 16.25 2.62
C ALA A 219 -0.82 16.82 2.87
N ALA A 220 0.13 15.98 3.29
CA ALA A 220 1.52 16.39 3.48
C ALA A 220 2.18 16.79 2.15
N ALA A 221 2.03 15.97 1.12
CA ALA A 221 2.56 16.24 -0.20
C ALA A 221 1.99 17.52 -0.82
N GLU A 222 0.69 17.75 -0.65
CA GLU A 222 0.03 18.99 -1.09
C GLU A 222 0.59 20.23 -0.36
N ALA A 223 0.91 20.11 0.94
CA ALA A 223 1.57 21.18 1.68
C ALA A 223 2.98 21.49 1.13
N VAL A 224 3.74 20.46 0.82
CA VAL A 224 5.08 20.61 0.21
C VAL A 224 5.00 21.22 -1.18
N ALA A 225 4.05 20.78 -2.01
CA ALA A 225 3.78 21.33 -3.33
C ALA A 225 3.40 22.81 -3.23
N GLN A 226 2.50 23.17 -2.33
CA GLN A 226 2.11 24.57 -2.07
C GLN A 226 3.31 25.42 -1.63
N ALA A 227 4.15 24.94 -0.73
CA ALA A 227 5.37 25.65 -0.28
C ALA A 227 6.37 25.86 -1.43
N SER A 228 6.48 24.90 -2.36
CA SER A 228 7.34 24.98 -3.54
C SER A 228 6.79 25.91 -4.63
N GLY A 229 5.50 26.26 -4.59
CA GLY A 229 4.81 27.05 -5.61
C GLY A 229 4.51 26.26 -6.90
N LYS A 230 4.53 24.94 -6.86
CA LYS A 230 4.23 24.02 -7.98
C LYS A 230 3.08 23.07 -7.60
N ASP A 231 2.42 22.45 -8.60
CA ASP A 231 1.62 21.27 -8.34
C ASP A 231 2.54 20.06 -8.04
N TRP A 232 2.00 19.07 -7.34
CA TRP A 232 2.76 17.88 -6.90
C TRP A 232 3.39 17.14 -8.06
N GLU A 233 2.69 16.99 -9.14
CA GLU A 233 3.11 16.26 -10.33
C GLU A 233 4.29 16.95 -11.03
N THR A 234 4.23 18.28 -11.15
CA THR A 234 5.34 19.10 -11.68
C THR A 234 6.53 19.11 -10.73
N LEU A 235 6.27 19.19 -9.42
CA LEU A 235 7.34 19.13 -8.41
C LEU A 235 8.08 17.79 -8.48
N SER A 236 7.36 16.68 -8.56
CA SER A 236 7.94 15.33 -8.66
C SER A 236 8.79 15.17 -9.92
N GLN A 237 8.29 15.67 -11.06
CA GLN A 237 9.02 15.67 -12.32
C GLN A 237 10.33 16.46 -12.23
N ASP A 238 10.28 17.67 -11.67
CA ASP A 238 11.43 18.58 -11.65
C ASP A 238 12.46 18.20 -10.57
N ALA A 239 11.99 17.68 -9.43
CA ALA A 239 12.85 17.38 -8.29
C ALA A 239 13.47 15.99 -8.34
N LEU A 240 12.82 15.02 -8.99
CA LEU A 240 13.24 13.61 -8.95
C LEU A 240 13.29 12.97 -10.33
N TYR A 241 12.18 12.91 -11.08
CA TYR A 241 12.13 12.11 -12.31
C TYR A 241 13.07 12.63 -13.38
N GLY A 242 13.09 13.96 -13.62
CA GLY A 242 13.98 14.60 -14.58
C GLY A 242 15.46 14.41 -14.25
N PRO A 243 15.90 14.75 -13.02
CA PRO A 243 17.30 14.55 -12.59
C PRO A 243 17.79 13.11 -12.67
N LEU A 244 16.93 12.11 -12.40
CA LEU A 244 17.26 10.68 -12.49
C LEU A 244 17.12 10.12 -13.92
N GLY A 245 16.60 10.90 -14.88
CA GLY A 245 16.34 10.43 -16.24
C GLY A 245 15.20 9.42 -16.32
N MET A 246 14.28 9.38 -15.36
CA MET A 246 13.12 8.49 -15.28
C MET A 246 12.04 8.93 -16.28
N THR A 247 12.30 8.72 -17.57
CA THR A 247 11.45 9.24 -18.66
C THR A 247 10.13 8.49 -18.85
N SER A 248 10.02 7.31 -18.28
CA SER A 248 8.81 6.48 -18.28
C SER A 248 7.94 6.71 -17.04
N THR A 249 8.41 7.52 -16.08
CA THR A 249 7.73 7.78 -14.80
C THR A 249 6.87 9.03 -14.87
N SER A 250 5.67 8.97 -14.30
CA SER A 250 4.77 10.12 -14.15
C SER A 250 3.91 10.00 -12.90
N SER A 251 3.52 11.16 -12.37
CA SER A 251 2.52 11.32 -11.32
C SER A 251 1.15 11.76 -11.86
N ARG A 252 0.89 11.60 -13.18
CA ARG A 252 -0.39 11.89 -13.83
C ARG A 252 -0.92 10.63 -14.49
N PHE A 253 -2.17 10.30 -14.20
CA PHE A 253 -2.82 9.14 -14.82
C PHE A 253 -2.95 9.28 -16.34
N SER A 254 -3.19 10.50 -16.84
CA SER A 254 -3.23 10.76 -18.27
C SER A 254 -1.96 10.33 -18.99
N ASP A 255 -0.78 10.58 -18.39
CA ASP A 255 0.50 10.21 -19.00
C ASP A 255 0.65 8.68 -19.06
N TYR A 256 0.19 7.96 -18.02
CA TYR A 256 0.16 6.49 -18.05
C TYR A 256 -0.74 5.96 -19.16
N ILE A 257 -1.94 6.50 -19.32
CA ILE A 257 -2.90 6.06 -20.37
C ILE A 257 -2.36 6.31 -21.77
N ASP A 258 -1.61 7.39 -21.98
CA ASP A 258 -1.04 7.76 -23.28
C ASP A 258 0.20 6.94 -23.67
N ARG A 259 0.77 6.11 -22.75
CA ARG A 259 1.91 5.24 -23.03
C ARG A 259 1.50 4.05 -23.91
N GLU A 260 2.22 3.84 -25.03
CA GLU A 260 2.07 2.64 -25.84
C GLU A 260 2.61 1.39 -25.12
N ASN A 261 3.79 1.50 -24.44
CA ASN A 261 4.39 0.43 -23.65
C ASN A 261 3.94 0.52 -22.19
N ARG A 262 2.67 0.21 -21.92
CA ARG A 262 2.12 0.11 -20.56
C ARG A 262 1.51 -1.25 -20.29
N ALA A 263 1.60 -1.71 -19.07
CA ALA A 263 0.91 -2.88 -18.57
C ALA A 263 -0.52 -2.51 -18.15
N VAL A 264 -1.51 -3.18 -18.73
CA VAL A 264 -2.93 -2.98 -18.41
C VAL A 264 -3.26 -3.69 -17.09
N PRO A 265 -4.01 -3.08 -16.15
CA PRO A 265 -4.44 -3.74 -14.92
C PRO A 265 -5.40 -4.90 -15.15
N HIS A 266 -5.23 -6.01 -14.41
CA HIS A 266 -6.09 -7.20 -14.51
C HIS A 266 -6.61 -7.62 -13.14
N VAL A 267 -7.86 -8.05 -13.10
CA VAL A 267 -8.50 -8.69 -11.95
C VAL A 267 -8.78 -10.16 -12.23
N LEU A 268 -8.82 -10.97 -11.19
CA LEU A 268 -9.19 -12.37 -11.32
C LEU A 268 -10.74 -12.45 -11.34
N ALA A 269 -11.32 -12.84 -12.46
CA ALA A 269 -12.75 -13.03 -12.63
C ALA A 269 -13.03 -14.46 -13.11
N ASP A 270 -13.90 -15.18 -12.42
CA ASP A 270 -14.26 -16.59 -12.74
C ASP A 270 -13.05 -17.53 -12.92
N GLY A 271 -11.92 -17.22 -12.26
CA GLY A 271 -10.68 -18.01 -12.28
C GLY A 271 -9.73 -17.66 -13.42
N GLU A 272 -10.01 -16.64 -14.21
CA GLU A 272 -9.15 -16.12 -15.27
C GLU A 272 -8.88 -14.63 -15.05
N TYR A 273 -7.69 -14.13 -15.48
CA TYR A 273 -7.37 -12.72 -15.43
C TYR A 273 -8.00 -11.96 -16.59
N GLU A 274 -8.67 -10.86 -16.28
CA GLU A 274 -9.35 -9.98 -17.25
C GLU A 274 -8.92 -8.52 -17.05
N ALA A 275 -8.67 -7.80 -18.17
CA ALA A 275 -8.49 -6.36 -18.21
C ALA A 275 -9.88 -5.67 -18.15
N LYS A 276 -10.44 -5.56 -16.94
CA LYS A 276 -11.84 -5.16 -16.75
C LYS A 276 -12.01 -3.71 -16.27
N TYR A 277 -11.05 -3.21 -15.51
CA TYR A 277 -11.15 -1.91 -14.85
C TYR A 277 -9.97 -1.00 -15.20
N GLN A 278 -10.19 0.30 -15.04
CA GLN A 278 -9.14 1.30 -15.01
C GLN A 278 -9.15 1.94 -13.63
N ARG A 279 -7.99 2.01 -12.97
CA ARG A 279 -7.81 2.69 -11.69
C ARG A 279 -7.19 4.05 -11.95
N GLU A 280 -7.96 5.12 -11.76
CA GLU A 280 -7.48 6.51 -11.82
C GLU A 280 -7.21 7.00 -10.39
N PRO A 281 -5.94 7.15 -9.95
CA PRO A 281 -5.59 7.52 -8.59
C PRO A 281 -5.23 9.00 -8.42
N ASP A 282 -5.63 9.90 -9.33
CA ASP A 282 -5.17 11.30 -9.33
C ASP A 282 -5.58 12.08 -8.08
N ALA A 283 -6.67 11.70 -7.41
CA ALA A 283 -7.05 12.32 -6.13
C ALA A 283 -6.03 12.03 -5.02
N GLN A 284 -5.36 10.88 -5.05
CA GLN A 284 -4.33 10.47 -4.10
C GLN A 284 -2.96 10.24 -4.75
N THR A 285 -2.64 10.93 -5.85
CA THR A 285 -1.38 10.72 -6.60
C THR A 285 -0.13 10.60 -5.71
N PRO A 286 0.09 11.45 -4.69
CA PRO A 286 1.29 11.35 -3.85
C PRO A 286 1.41 10.02 -3.09
N ALA A 287 0.29 9.37 -2.85
CA ALA A 287 0.21 8.13 -2.08
C ALA A 287 0.09 6.87 -2.94
N GLY A 288 -0.45 6.99 -4.17
CA GLY A 288 -0.78 5.83 -4.99
C GLY A 288 -0.69 6.03 -6.50
N GLY A 289 -0.50 7.27 -6.99
CA GLY A 289 -0.72 7.58 -8.41
C GLY A 289 0.52 7.61 -9.30
N VAL A 290 1.69 7.23 -8.81
CA VAL A 290 2.88 7.13 -9.65
C VAL A 290 2.76 5.92 -10.58
N SER A 291 3.09 6.12 -11.85
CA SER A 291 3.35 5.04 -12.81
C SER A 291 4.82 5.07 -13.21
N SER A 292 5.45 3.90 -13.37
CA SER A 292 6.88 3.78 -13.68
C SER A 292 7.22 2.44 -14.33
N SER A 293 8.43 2.32 -14.86
CA SER A 293 8.99 1.08 -15.37
C SER A 293 10.03 0.51 -14.39
N ALA A 294 10.40 -0.77 -14.56
CA ALA A 294 11.45 -1.39 -13.77
C ALA A 294 12.81 -0.68 -13.96
N ASN A 295 13.11 -0.23 -15.18
CA ASN A 295 14.34 0.52 -15.49
C ASN A 295 14.38 1.88 -14.78
N ASP A 296 13.27 2.64 -14.77
CA ASP A 296 13.20 3.92 -14.07
C ASP A 296 13.28 3.71 -12.55
N MET A 297 12.62 2.67 -12.02
CA MET A 297 12.72 2.33 -10.60
C MET A 297 14.14 1.88 -10.23
N ALA A 298 14.88 1.24 -11.14
CA ALA A 298 16.30 0.93 -10.92
C ALA A 298 17.14 2.20 -10.78
N ALA A 299 16.89 3.25 -11.57
CA ALA A 299 17.58 4.54 -11.41
C ALA A 299 17.29 5.17 -10.02
N TRP A 300 16.03 5.10 -9.56
CA TRP A 300 15.66 5.55 -8.21
C TRP A 300 16.32 4.70 -7.12
N MET A 301 16.38 3.37 -7.28
CA MET A 301 17.06 2.47 -6.33
C MET A 301 18.57 2.74 -6.30
N THR A 302 19.22 2.97 -7.44
CA THR A 302 20.64 3.35 -7.52
C THR A 302 20.89 4.62 -6.70
N MET A 303 20.07 5.65 -6.87
CA MET A 303 20.19 6.87 -6.07
C MET A 303 20.04 6.59 -4.56
N LEU A 304 19.12 5.70 -4.15
CA LEU A 304 18.96 5.33 -2.74
C LEU A 304 20.17 4.59 -2.18
N THR A 305 20.71 3.61 -2.92
CA THR A 305 21.89 2.81 -2.49
C THR A 305 23.15 3.66 -2.42
N GLU A 306 23.28 4.66 -3.29
CA GLU A 306 24.39 5.60 -3.35
C GLU A 306 24.18 6.87 -2.48
N GLU A 307 23.43 6.75 -1.38
CA GLU A 307 23.23 7.83 -0.40
C GLU A 307 22.72 9.15 -1.02
N GLY A 308 21.89 9.05 -2.05
CA GLY A 308 21.27 10.19 -2.75
C GLY A 308 22.05 10.68 -3.95
N VAL A 309 23.10 9.99 -4.39
CA VAL A 309 23.89 10.30 -5.59
C VAL A 309 23.41 9.47 -6.78
N TYR A 310 23.34 10.07 -7.96
CA TYR A 310 23.06 9.36 -9.21
C TYR A 310 23.94 9.93 -10.34
N ASP A 311 24.64 9.07 -11.08
CA ASP A 311 25.58 9.43 -12.15
C ASP A 311 26.57 10.55 -11.71
N GLY A 312 27.09 10.41 -10.48
CA GLY A 312 28.03 11.37 -9.87
C GLY A 312 27.42 12.72 -9.48
N THR A 313 26.10 12.86 -9.55
CA THR A 313 25.37 14.08 -9.17
C THR A 313 24.57 13.82 -7.89
N GLN A 314 24.70 14.71 -6.89
CA GLN A 314 23.83 14.67 -5.70
C GLN A 314 22.42 15.08 -6.08
N ILE A 315 21.46 14.18 -5.91
CA ILE A 315 20.03 14.39 -6.20
C ILE A 315 19.29 14.78 -4.93
N VAL A 316 19.58 14.09 -3.82
CA VAL A 316 19.04 14.38 -2.48
C VAL A 316 20.16 14.18 -1.47
N ASP A 317 20.36 15.12 -0.54
CA ASP A 317 21.35 14.97 0.52
C ASP A 317 20.98 13.80 1.45
N ALA A 318 21.97 12.98 1.81
CA ALA A 318 21.79 11.86 2.72
C ALA A 318 21.12 12.28 4.05
N ASP A 319 21.52 13.43 4.64
CA ASP A 319 20.94 13.95 5.89
C ASP A 319 19.43 14.26 5.76
N ALA A 320 18.95 14.62 4.57
CA ALA A 320 17.53 14.84 4.30
C ALA A 320 16.77 13.52 4.08
N LEU A 321 17.44 12.48 3.54
CA LEU A 321 16.87 11.18 3.22
C LEU A 321 16.83 10.23 4.45
N ILE A 322 17.86 10.23 5.30
CA ILE A 322 17.97 9.35 6.47
C ILE A 322 16.70 9.31 7.35
N PRO A 323 16.05 10.46 7.68
CA PRO A 323 14.81 10.40 8.47
C PRO A 323 13.68 9.60 7.80
N ALA A 324 13.65 9.54 6.48
CA ALA A 324 12.63 8.81 5.73
C ALA A 324 12.83 7.28 5.81
N VAL A 325 14.08 6.82 5.75
CA VAL A 325 14.44 5.39 5.71
C VAL A 325 14.78 4.82 7.10
N THR A 326 14.54 5.58 8.17
CA THR A 326 14.74 5.15 9.57
C THR A 326 13.43 5.11 10.35
N ALA A 327 13.40 4.31 11.43
CA ALA A 327 12.19 4.07 12.22
C ALA A 327 11.64 5.36 12.87
N GLN A 328 10.40 5.72 12.56
CA GLN A 328 9.68 6.87 13.11
C GLN A 328 8.53 6.47 14.03
N ILE A 329 7.94 5.29 13.80
CA ILE A 329 6.87 4.71 14.62
C ILE A 329 6.93 3.18 14.55
N VAL A 330 6.44 2.51 15.59
CA VAL A 330 6.17 1.06 15.54
C VAL A 330 4.90 0.83 14.72
N SER A 331 5.01 0.18 13.58
CA SER A 331 3.89 -0.18 12.70
C SER A 331 3.32 -1.57 12.99
N SER A 332 4.17 -2.50 13.43
CA SER A 332 3.81 -3.86 13.82
C SER A 332 4.46 -4.21 15.16
N PRO A 333 3.72 -4.12 16.28
CA PRO A 333 4.25 -4.48 17.59
C PRO A 333 4.65 -5.96 17.66
N SER A 334 5.71 -6.27 18.42
CA SER A 334 6.08 -7.65 18.72
C SER A 334 4.92 -8.40 19.37
N SER A 335 4.60 -9.58 18.88
CA SER A 335 3.54 -10.44 19.45
C SER A 335 4.03 -11.22 20.68
N THR A 336 5.34 -11.48 20.77
CA THR A 336 6.01 -12.12 21.91
C THR A 336 7.36 -11.43 22.20
N PRO A 337 7.95 -11.61 23.40
CA PRO A 337 9.20 -10.95 23.77
C PRO A 337 10.43 -11.32 22.90
N ASP A 338 10.36 -12.42 22.16
CA ASP A 338 11.42 -12.95 21.30
C ASP A 338 11.20 -12.66 19.82
N THR A 339 10.09 -11.97 19.45
CA THR A 339 9.84 -11.51 18.09
C THR A 339 10.26 -10.06 17.89
N ARG A 340 10.58 -9.72 16.65
CA ARG A 340 10.97 -8.36 16.27
C ARG A 340 9.74 -7.52 15.92
N ALA A 341 9.75 -6.26 16.34
CA ALA A 341 8.77 -5.28 15.89
C ALA A 341 9.09 -4.84 14.45
N GLY A 342 8.06 -4.49 13.70
CA GLY A 342 8.16 -3.72 12.47
C GLY A 342 7.97 -2.23 12.75
N PHE A 343 8.62 -1.39 11.95
CA PHE A 343 8.59 0.06 12.06
C PHE A 343 8.19 0.67 10.71
N TYR A 344 7.82 1.93 10.76
CA TYR A 344 7.62 2.74 9.58
C TYR A 344 8.42 4.03 9.69
N GLY A 345 9.10 4.40 8.60
CA GLY A 345 9.81 5.67 8.44
C GLY A 345 8.88 6.77 7.91
N TYR A 346 9.39 7.62 7.05
CA TYR A 346 8.55 8.55 6.29
C TYR A 346 8.31 7.97 4.88
N GLY A 347 7.25 7.18 4.74
CA GLY A 347 6.89 6.54 3.48
C GLY A 347 7.58 5.19 3.20
N PHE A 348 8.33 4.63 4.15
CA PHE A 348 9.04 3.35 4.02
C PHE A 348 8.74 2.42 5.19
N ASN A 349 8.56 1.13 4.93
CA ASN A 349 8.68 0.10 5.96
C ASN A 349 10.15 -0.05 6.37
N VAL A 350 10.40 -0.18 7.65
CA VAL A 350 11.73 -0.42 8.23
C VAL A 350 11.66 -1.61 9.17
N SER A 351 12.48 -2.61 8.95
CA SER A 351 12.49 -3.82 9.78
C SER A 351 13.89 -4.39 9.92
N ALA A 352 14.04 -5.41 10.76
CA ALA A 352 15.23 -6.24 10.82
C ALA A 352 14.85 -7.65 10.34
N ASN A 353 15.54 -8.13 9.32
CA ASN A 353 15.32 -9.45 8.73
C ASN A 353 15.88 -10.61 9.59
N ALA A 354 15.74 -11.84 9.10
CA ALA A 354 16.20 -13.05 9.80
C ALA A 354 17.73 -13.05 10.05
N ALA A 355 18.52 -12.47 9.16
CA ALA A 355 19.98 -12.33 9.33
C ALA A 355 20.39 -11.22 10.32
N GLY A 356 19.44 -10.42 10.81
CA GLY A 356 19.68 -9.29 11.70
C GLY A 356 20.04 -7.99 10.99
N ARG A 357 19.98 -7.95 9.66
CA ARG A 357 20.19 -6.72 8.86
C ARG A 357 18.93 -5.88 8.80
N THR A 358 19.10 -4.56 8.78
CA THR A 358 18.00 -3.65 8.45
C THR A 358 17.54 -3.90 7.02
N THR A 359 16.22 -3.92 6.82
CA THR A 359 15.58 -3.87 5.51
C THR A 359 14.68 -2.67 5.43
N VAL A 360 14.69 -2.01 4.28
CA VAL A 360 13.80 -0.92 3.90
C VAL A 360 12.95 -1.40 2.74
N SER A 361 11.64 -1.25 2.82
CA SER A 361 10.75 -1.80 1.80
C SER A 361 9.45 -1.02 1.69
N HIS A 362 8.69 -1.29 0.67
CA HIS A 362 7.28 -0.95 0.59
C HIS A 362 6.57 -1.87 -0.41
N SER A 363 5.28 -2.14 -0.17
CA SER A 363 4.39 -2.81 -1.11
C SER A 363 3.44 -1.81 -1.74
N GLY A 364 2.99 -2.11 -2.95
CA GLY A 364 1.91 -1.38 -3.62
C GLY A 364 0.82 -2.34 -4.05
N ALA A 365 -0.43 -1.96 -3.82
CA ALA A 365 -1.58 -2.77 -4.14
C ALA A 365 -2.73 -1.88 -4.63
N PHE A 366 -3.26 -2.19 -5.82
CA PHE A 366 -4.59 -1.81 -6.26
C PHE A 366 -5.40 -3.07 -6.50
N ALA A 367 -6.53 -3.20 -5.82
CA ALA A 367 -7.45 -4.32 -6.00
C ALA A 367 -7.90 -4.46 -7.46
N LEU A 368 -7.96 -3.35 -8.18
CA LEU A 368 -8.31 -3.29 -9.60
C LEU A 368 -7.15 -3.64 -10.56
N GLY A 369 -5.99 -4.11 -10.06
CA GLY A 369 -5.01 -4.77 -10.92
C GLY A 369 -3.57 -4.28 -10.86
N ALA A 370 -3.03 -3.96 -9.69
CA ALA A 370 -1.60 -3.75 -9.52
C ALA A 370 -1.09 -4.36 -8.22
N GLY A 371 0.01 -5.12 -8.30
CA GLY A 371 0.75 -5.65 -7.17
C GLY A 371 2.24 -5.34 -7.35
N THR A 372 2.86 -4.59 -6.43
CA THR A 372 4.25 -4.13 -6.57
C THR A 372 4.97 -4.24 -5.24
N ASN A 373 6.27 -4.49 -5.28
CA ASN A 373 7.11 -4.50 -4.09
C ASN A 373 8.51 -3.99 -4.39
N PHE A 374 9.07 -3.26 -3.44
CA PHE A 374 10.46 -2.82 -3.40
C PHE A 374 11.08 -3.28 -2.08
N LEU A 375 12.31 -3.79 -2.12
CA LEU A 375 13.08 -4.19 -0.96
C LEU A 375 14.55 -3.79 -1.12
N TRP A 376 15.12 -3.17 -0.09
CA TRP A 376 16.50 -2.75 -0.02
C TRP A 376 17.14 -3.28 1.27
N ILE A 377 18.36 -3.83 1.14
CA ILE A 377 19.21 -4.27 2.27
C ILE A 377 20.45 -3.36 2.30
N PRO A 378 20.41 -2.23 3.03
CA PRO A 378 21.45 -1.20 2.98
C PRO A 378 22.87 -1.71 3.23
N SER A 379 23.05 -2.64 4.19
CA SER A 379 24.37 -3.18 4.54
C SER A 379 24.96 -4.15 3.50
N LEU A 380 24.25 -4.43 2.41
CA LEU A 380 24.70 -5.25 1.29
C LEU A 380 24.63 -4.50 -0.04
N ASP A 381 24.32 -3.21 -0.02
CA ASP A 381 24.14 -2.34 -1.18
C ASP A 381 23.31 -2.99 -2.30
N VAL A 382 22.27 -3.74 -1.90
CA VAL A 382 21.39 -4.45 -2.83
C VAL A 382 19.94 -4.04 -2.66
N ALA A 383 19.30 -3.71 -3.78
CA ALA A 383 17.87 -3.39 -3.84
C ALA A 383 17.20 -4.11 -5.02
N ILE A 384 15.93 -4.49 -4.84
CA ILE A 384 15.12 -5.17 -5.84
C ILE A 384 13.73 -4.53 -5.90
N VAL A 385 13.17 -4.43 -7.10
CA VAL A 385 11.77 -4.08 -7.34
C VAL A 385 11.10 -5.15 -8.20
N ALA A 386 9.85 -5.48 -7.87
CA ALA A 386 8.97 -6.32 -8.68
C ALA A 386 7.65 -5.59 -8.92
N LEU A 387 7.23 -5.50 -10.18
CA LEU A 387 6.02 -4.82 -10.65
C LEU A 387 5.14 -5.83 -11.38
N THR A 388 3.85 -5.93 -11.02
CA THR A 388 2.88 -6.81 -11.67
C THR A 388 1.64 -6.06 -12.12
N ASN A 389 0.97 -6.52 -13.17
CA ASN A 389 -0.26 -5.95 -13.69
C ASN A 389 -1.51 -6.77 -13.31
N ALA A 390 -1.48 -7.39 -12.16
CA ALA A 390 -2.58 -8.18 -11.62
C ALA A 390 -3.03 -7.68 -10.24
N ALA A 391 -4.28 -7.93 -9.88
CA ALA A 391 -4.77 -7.75 -8.52
C ALA A 391 -3.82 -8.42 -7.52
N PRO A 392 -3.54 -7.79 -6.36
CA PRO A 392 -2.45 -8.20 -5.48
C PRO A 392 -2.75 -9.55 -4.81
N ILE A 393 -1.84 -10.50 -4.97
CA ILE A 393 -1.87 -11.83 -4.34
C ILE A 393 -0.59 -12.13 -3.54
N GLY A 394 0.23 -11.11 -3.30
CA GLY A 394 1.50 -11.25 -2.58
C GLY A 394 2.65 -11.79 -3.42
N LEU A 395 2.54 -11.75 -4.76
CA LEU A 395 3.54 -12.34 -5.64
C LEU A 395 4.81 -11.50 -5.74
N ALA A 396 4.69 -10.18 -5.84
CA ALA A 396 5.82 -9.26 -5.86
C ALA A 396 6.63 -9.35 -4.56
N GLU A 397 5.93 -9.43 -3.42
CA GLU A 397 6.52 -9.63 -2.09
C GLU A 397 7.23 -10.99 -1.98
N THR A 398 6.61 -12.04 -2.52
CA THR A 398 7.20 -13.38 -2.54
C THR A 398 8.52 -13.38 -3.30
N LEU A 399 8.56 -12.82 -4.51
CA LEU A 399 9.76 -12.76 -5.33
C LEU A 399 10.89 -12.03 -4.61
N THR A 400 10.60 -10.84 -4.07
CA THR A 400 11.62 -10.03 -3.39
C THR A 400 12.12 -10.68 -2.09
N ALA A 401 11.25 -11.40 -1.37
CA ALA A 401 11.62 -12.14 -0.16
C ALA A 401 12.45 -13.40 -0.46
N GLU A 402 12.06 -14.19 -1.47
CA GLU A 402 12.86 -15.34 -1.94
C GLU A 402 14.26 -14.88 -2.41
N PHE A 403 14.34 -13.77 -3.16
CA PHE A 403 15.61 -13.17 -3.55
C PHE A 403 16.44 -12.72 -2.34
N ALA A 404 15.83 -12.04 -1.36
CA ALA A 404 16.52 -11.61 -0.16
C ALA A 404 17.08 -12.80 0.67
N ASP A 405 16.37 -13.91 0.71
CA ASP A 405 16.85 -15.15 1.34
C ASP A 405 18.05 -15.75 0.57
N LEU A 406 17.98 -15.80 -0.76
CA LEU A 406 19.08 -16.26 -1.60
C LEU A 406 20.34 -15.41 -1.40
N VAL A 407 20.20 -14.07 -1.39
CA VAL A 407 21.30 -13.14 -1.12
C VAL A 407 21.94 -13.41 0.23
N GLN A 408 21.14 -13.63 1.28
CA GLN A 408 21.64 -13.73 2.65
C GLN A 408 22.09 -15.14 3.03
N PHE A 409 21.36 -16.17 2.58
CA PHE A 409 21.54 -17.55 3.03
C PHE A 409 21.99 -18.50 1.90
N GLY A 410 21.75 -18.14 0.61
CA GLY A 410 21.96 -18.98 -0.57
C GLY A 410 20.88 -20.03 -0.77
N GLU A 411 19.85 -19.99 0.02
CA GLU A 411 18.67 -20.85 -0.09
C GLU A 411 17.45 -20.10 0.45
N VAL A 412 16.27 -20.39 -0.08
CA VAL A 412 15.00 -19.89 0.45
C VAL A 412 14.73 -20.58 1.78
N ARG A 413 14.49 -19.81 2.84
CA ARG A 413 14.37 -20.28 4.23
C ARG A 413 12.95 -20.43 4.72
N GLU A 414 12.02 -19.67 4.14
CA GLU A 414 10.62 -19.64 4.54
C GLU A 414 9.73 -20.00 3.35
N ASP A 415 8.56 -20.53 3.61
CA ASP A 415 7.52 -20.69 2.59
C ASP A 415 6.81 -19.33 2.36
N TRP A 416 7.56 -18.41 1.71
CA TRP A 416 7.08 -17.06 1.41
C TRP A 416 5.80 -17.07 0.58
N ARG A 417 5.64 -18.04 -0.30
CA ARG A 417 4.45 -18.22 -1.16
C ARG A 417 3.19 -18.39 -0.32
N THR A 418 3.19 -19.36 0.60
CA THR A 418 2.06 -19.59 1.51
C THR A 418 1.85 -18.40 2.46
N LEU A 419 2.93 -17.80 2.98
CA LEU A 419 2.82 -16.68 3.91
C LEU A 419 2.19 -15.43 3.26
N TYR A 420 2.69 -15.01 2.08
CA TYR A 420 2.15 -13.84 1.41
C TYR A 420 0.77 -14.10 0.80
N GLN A 421 0.53 -15.28 0.22
CA GLN A 421 -0.81 -15.64 -0.23
C GLN A 421 -1.83 -15.55 0.92
N GLY A 422 -1.48 -16.04 2.11
CA GLY A 422 -2.33 -15.94 3.29
C GLY A 422 -2.53 -14.50 3.78
N ALA A 423 -1.48 -13.67 3.72
CA ALA A 423 -1.55 -12.27 4.13
C ALA A 423 -2.43 -11.42 3.19
N PHE A 424 -2.38 -11.70 1.88
CA PHE A 424 -3.15 -10.96 0.88
C PHE A 424 -4.57 -11.51 0.69
N ALA A 425 -4.86 -12.75 1.08
CA ALA A 425 -6.18 -13.35 0.92
C ALA A 425 -7.31 -12.50 1.53
N SER A 426 -7.06 -11.88 2.69
CA SER A 426 -8.06 -11.04 3.36
C SER A 426 -8.42 -9.75 2.62
N MET A 427 -7.60 -9.32 1.64
CA MET A 427 -7.94 -8.14 0.81
C MET A 427 -9.10 -8.41 -0.15
N SER A 428 -9.39 -9.70 -0.43
CA SER A 428 -10.48 -10.13 -1.29
C SER A 428 -11.69 -10.65 -0.51
N ASP A 429 -11.64 -10.63 0.84
CA ASP A 429 -12.74 -11.11 1.66
C ASP A 429 -13.96 -10.17 1.52
N PRO A 430 -15.15 -10.69 1.15
CA PRO A 430 -16.35 -9.88 1.07
C PRO A 430 -16.69 -9.18 2.39
N GLU A 431 -17.12 -7.92 2.32
CA GLU A 431 -17.49 -7.12 3.48
C GLU A 431 -19.02 -7.00 3.65
N GLY A 432 -19.48 -6.95 4.90
CA GLY A 432 -20.86 -6.69 5.31
C GLY A 432 -21.43 -7.78 6.22
N GLU A 433 -22.31 -7.38 7.14
CA GLU A 433 -22.92 -8.29 8.13
C GLU A 433 -23.82 -9.38 7.49
N LEU A 434 -24.25 -9.15 6.24
CA LEU A 434 -25.16 -10.03 5.52
C LEU A 434 -24.50 -10.92 4.46
N VAL A 435 -23.18 -10.90 4.29
CA VAL A 435 -22.47 -11.69 3.27
C VAL A 435 -22.82 -13.18 3.36
N ASP A 436 -22.79 -13.76 4.56
CA ASP A 436 -23.10 -15.18 4.80
C ASP A 436 -24.57 -15.41 5.22
N ALA A 437 -25.39 -14.36 5.22
CA ALA A 437 -26.76 -14.44 5.71
C ALA A 437 -27.72 -14.91 4.60
N THR A 438 -28.67 -15.74 4.99
CA THR A 438 -29.78 -16.13 4.10
C THR A 438 -30.92 -15.14 4.25
N ALA A 439 -31.39 -14.61 3.11
CA ALA A 439 -32.56 -13.73 3.12
C ALA A 439 -33.78 -14.40 3.79
N PRO A 440 -34.56 -13.67 4.62
CA PRO A 440 -35.74 -14.22 5.26
C PRO A 440 -36.75 -14.79 4.26
N GLU A 441 -37.25 -16.02 4.48
CA GLU A 441 -38.27 -16.61 3.61
C GLU A 441 -39.60 -15.81 3.59
N ASN A 442 -39.90 -15.11 4.69
CA ASN A 442 -41.08 -14.27 4.85
C ASN A 442 -40.66 -12.93 5.48
N PRO A 443 -40.06 -12.02 4.69
CA PRO A 443 -39.61 -10.78 5.25
C PRO A 443 -40.80 -9.93 5.72
N THR A 444 -40.57 -9.15 6.78
CA THR A 444 -41.51 -8.11 7.19
C THR A 444 -41.66 -7.11 6.03
N PRO A 445 -42.88 -6.79 5.58
CA PRO A 445 -43.05 -5.86 4.45
C PRO A 445 -42.44 -4.51 4.72
N ALA A 446 -41.77 -3.95 3.70
CA ALA A 446 -41.32 -2.56 3.70
C ALA A 446 -42.52 -1.62 3.74
N ARG A 447 -42.28 -0.39 4.21
CA ARG A 447 -43.21 0.74 3.98
C ARG A 447 -43.36 1.00 2.46
N PRO A 448 -44.39 1.76 2.02
CA PRO A 448 -44.47 2.16 0.62
C PRO A 448 -43.16 2.83 0.15
N LEU A 449 -42.62 2.39 -0.99
CA LEU A 449 -41.31 2.86 -1.51
C LEU A 449 -41.17 4.39 -1.55
N PRO A 450 -42.20 5.17 -1.97
CA PRO A 450 -42.11 6.64 -1.96
C PRO A 450 -41.81 7.25 -0.58
N SER A 451 -42.05 6.52 0.52
CA SER A 451 -41.76 7.02 1.87
C SER A 451 -40.28 7.07 2.21
N TYR A 452 -39.45 6.32 1.48
CA TYR A 452 -37.99 6.33 1.61
C TYR A 452 -37.32 7.38 0.72
N ALA A 453 -38.01 7.77 -0.37
CA ALA A 453 -37.45 8.71 -1.35
C ALA A 453 -37.18 10.09 -0.72
N GLY A 454 -36.06 10.70 -1.13
CA GLY A 454 -35.63 12.03 -0.70
C GLY A 454 -34.11 12.18 -0.66
N VAL A 455 -33.68 13.37 -0.24
CA VAL A 455 -32.25 13.69 -0.07
C VAL A 455 -31.91 13.62 1.41
N TYR A 456 -30.92 12.82 1.76
CA TYR A 456 -30.40 12.64 3.10
C TYR A 456 -29.01 13.27 3.17
N GLN A 457 -28.79 14.14 4.15
CA GLN A 457 -27.55 14.92 4.28
C GLN A 457 -26.56 14.21 5.20
N ASN A 458 -25.27 14.33 4.86
CA ASN A 458 -24.15 13.94 5.68
C ASN A 458 -22.99 14.90 5.40
N GLU A 459 -22.29 15.37 6.41
CA GLU A 459 -21.23 16.39 6.23
C GLU A 459 -19.96 15.77 5.62
N PHE A 460 -19.65 14.51 5.95
CA PHE A 460 -18.49 13.81 5.41
C PHE A 460 -18.73 13.26 3.99
N TRP A 461 -19.82 12.47 3.81
CA TRP A 461 -20.13 11.83 2.52
C TRP A 461 -20.85 12.77 1.53
N GLY A 462 -21.31 13.91 1.97
CA GLY A 462 -22.22 14.73 1.19
C GLY A 462 -23.64 14.16 1.14
N PRO A 463 -24.52 14.64 0.25
CA PRO A 463 -25.89 14.17 0.14
C PRO A 463 -25.98 12.77 -0.46
N ALA A 464 -26.85 11.94 0.11
CA ALA A 464 -27.33 10.68 -0.46
C ALA A 464 -28.75 10.91 -1.00
N THR A 465 -28.98 10.62 -2.26
CA THR A 465 -30.31 10.73 -2.88
C THR A 465 -30.91 9.34 -3.03
N VAL A 466 -32.13 9.15 -2.51
CA VAL A 466 -32.92 7.92 -2.69
C VAL A 466 -34.12 8.23 -3.56
N GLU A 467 -34.27 7.53 -4.68
CA GLU A 467 -35.36 7.70 -5.62
C GLU A 467 -36.06 6.38 -5.92
N GLU A 468 -37.38 6.43 -6.17
CA GLU A 468 -38.10 5.28 -6.71
C GLU A 468 -38.02 5.29 -8.25
N ALA A 469 -37.43 4.25 -8.81
CA ALA A 469 -37.31 4.08 -10.25
C ALA A 469 -37.70 2.65 -10.65
N GLY A 470 -38.67 2.50 -11.54
CA GLY A 470 -39.06 1.19 -12.07
C GLY A 470 -39.63 0.19 -11.05
N GLY A 471 -40.04 0.65 -9.88
CA GLY A 471 -40.53 -0.19 -8.78
C GLY A 471 -39.45 -0.68 -7.82
N ALA A 472 -38.23 -0.17 -7.94
CA ALA A 472 -37.11 -0.33 -7.02
C ALA A 472 -36.67 1.02 -6.42
N LEU A 473 -35.91 0.99 -5.33
CA LEU A 473 -35.23 2.19 -4.81
C LEU A 473 -33.82 2.25 -5.36
N MET A 474 -33.42 3.42 -5.80
CA MET A 474 -32.06 3.72 -6.23
C MET A 474 -31.43 4.70 -5.24
N LEU A 475 -30.25 4.37 -4.74
CA LEU A 475 -29.41 5.21 -3.89
C LEU A 475 -28.29 5.80 -4.75
N SER A 476 -28.09 7.12 -4.70
CA SER A 476 -26.98 7.78 -5.39
C SER A 476 -26.17 8.63 -4.42
N LEU A 477 -24.82 8.57 -4.51
CA LEU A 477 -23.87 9.31 -3.68
C LEU A 477 -22.74 9.92 -4.53
N GLY A 478 -22.11 10.93 -3.97
CA GLY A 478 -20.91 11.55 -4.50
C GLY A 478 -21.13 12.43 -5.73
N PRO A 479 -20.05 13.13 -6.18
CA PRO A 479 -20.09 13.98 -7.37
C PRO A 479 -20.42 13.22 -8.67
N ASP A 480 -19.97 11.96 -8.78
CA ASP A 480 -20.23 11.11 -9.95
C ASP A 480 -21.63 10.49 -9.95
N ALA A 481 -22.43 10.78 -8.91
CA ALA A 481 -23.74 10.18 -8.72
C ALA A 481 -23.70 8.64 -8.79
N THR A 482 -22.68 8.05 -8.17
CA THR A 482 -22.52 6.59 -8.09
C THR A 482 -23.80 5.98 -7.54
N SER A 483 -24.41 5.07 -8.32
CA SER A 483 -25.78 4.60 -8.09
C SER A 483 -25.83 3.13 -7.73
N PHE A 484 -26.63 2.81 -6.68
CA PHE A 484 -26.82 1.48 -6.15
C PHE A 484 -28.31 1.13 -6.13
N GLU A 485 -28.70 -0.03 -6.63
CA GLU A 485 -30.06 -0.54 -6.47
C GLU A 485 -30.23 -1.08 -5.03
N LEU A 486 -31.28 -0.63 -4.36
CA LEU A 486 -31.63 -1.10 -3.02
C LEU A 486 -32.61 -2.28 -3.11
N THR A 487 -32.13 -3.48 -2.81
CA THR A 487 -32.93 -4.70 -2.74
C THR A 487 -33.52 -4.86 -1.33
N HIS A 488 -34.84 -5.07 -1.22
CA HIS A 488 -35.49 -5.24 0.08
C HIS A 488 -35.00 -6.51 0.80
N TRP A 489 -34.62 -6.37 2.08
CA TRP A 489 -34.17 -7.46 2.92
C TRP A 489 -35.22 -7.85 3.97
N ASP A 490 -35.52 -6.95 4.91
CA ASP A 490 -36.55 -7.15 5.96
C ASP A 490 -36.99 -5.82 6.56
N GLY A 491 -38.31 -5.57 6.67
CA GLY A 491 -38.84 -4.33 7.22
C GLY A 491 -38.34 -3.09 6.49
N ASP A 492 -37.64 -2.21 7.21
CA ASP A 492 -37.07 -0.97 6.69
C ASP A 492 -35.56 -1.13 6.32
N THR A 493 -35.05 -2.36 6.24
CA THR A 493 -33.67 -2.70 5.82
C THR A 493 -33.67 -3.16 4.38
N PHE A 494 -32.78 -2.55 3.60
CA PHE A 494 -32.46 -2.90 2.23
C PHE A 494 -30.98 -3.25 2.12
N THR A 495 -30.58 -3.92 1.03
CA THR A 495 -29.18 -4.22 0.72
C THR A 495 -28.78 -3.60 -0.59
N PHE A 496 -27.49 -3.30 -0.74
CA PHE A 496 -26.87 -2.91 -2.00
C PHE A 496 -25.47 -3.52 -2.11
N VAL A 497 -24.96 -3.62 -3.32
CA VAL A 497 -23.61 -4.11 -3.61
C VAL A 497 -22.72 -2.89 -3.80
N PRO A 498 -21.75 -2.65 -2.90
CA PRO A 498 -20.77 -1.58 -3.08
C PRO A 498 -19.84 -1.92 -4.26
N THR A 499 -19.28 -0.90 -4.90
CA THR A 499 -18.36 -1.00 -6.05
C THR A 499 -17.21 -0.02 -5.88
N GLY A 500 -16.09 -0.27 -6.54
CA GLY A 500 -14.90 0.58 -6.53
C GLY A 500 -13.64 -0.16 -6.08
N GLU A 501 -12.55 0.56 -5.94
CA GLU A 501 -11.25 0.03 -5.51
C GLU A 501 -11.31 -0.62 -4.11
N ASN A 502 -12.15 -0.04 -3.22
CA ASN A 502 -12.23 -0.44 -1.82
C ASN A 502 -13.41 -1.37 -1.50
N ALA A 503 -14.04 -1.97 -2.53
CA ALA A 503 -15.19 -2.85 -2.39
C ALA A 503 -14.86 -4.25 -2.94
N PRO A 504 -14.46 -5.22 -2.08
CA PRO A 504 -14.21 -6.60 -2.51
C PRO A 504 -15.44 -7.23 -3.16
N ASP A 505 -15.22 -8.05 -4.19
CA ASP A 505 -16.30 -8.77 -4.87
C ASP A 505 -17.09 -9.64 -3.89
N GLY A 506 -18.42 -9.67 -4.04
CA GLY A 506 -19.32 -10.39 -3.15
C GLY A 506 -19.71 -9.63 -1.87
N SER A 507 -19.21 -8.41 -1.67
CA SER A 507 -19.62 -7.56 -0.54
C SER A 507 -21.10 -7.17 -0.64
N ILE A 508 -21.78 -7.14 0.50
CA ILE A 508 -23.19 -6.75 0.63
C ILE A 508 -23.32 -5.74 1.76
N SER A 509 -23.81 -4.57 1.47
CA SER A 509 -24.01 -3.52 2.46
C SER A 509 -25.49 -3.33 2.79
N GLN A 510 -25.80 -3.06 4.06
CA GLN A 510 -27.14 -2.70 4.50
C GLN A 510 -27.40 -1.19 4.34
N ALA A 511 -28.62 -0.86 3.91
CA ALA A 511 -29.21 0.47 4.02
C ALA A 511 -30.44 0.40 4.94
N THR A 512 -30.28 0.82 6.20
CA THR A 512 -31.32 0.70 7.23
C THR A 512 -31.97 2.06 7.48
N PHE A 513 -33.26 2.16 7.17
CA PHE A 513 -34.06 3.38 7.35
C PHE A 513 -34.73 3.43 8.72
N SER A 514 -34.70 4.59 9.38
CA SER A 514 -35.37 4.82 10.66
C SER A 514 -35.90 6.26 10.72
N GLY A 515 -37.20 6.44 10.52
CA GLY A 515 -37.79 7.79 10.42
C GLY A 515 -37.19 8.60 9.27
N ASP A 516 -36.58 9.74 9.59
CA ASP A 516 -35.91 10.63 8.64
C ASP A 516 -34.42 10.33 8.46
N THR A 517 -33.96 9.16 8.89
CA THR A 517 -32.55 8.77 8.77
C THR A 517 -32.38 7.50 7.97
N VAL A 518 -31.22 7.37 7.31
CA VAL A 518 -30.71 6.12 6.75
C VAL A 518 -29.27 5.90 7.24
N THR A 519 -28.96 4.67 7.63
CA THR A 519 -27.57 4.25 7.91
C THR A 519 -27.13 3.33 6.79
N LEU A 520 -25.99 3.66 6.16
CA LEU A 520 -25.36 2.88 5.10
C LEU A 520 -24.14 2.19 5.71
N GLU A 521 -24.21 0.87 5.87
CA GLU A 521 -23.21 0.08 6.59
C GLU A 521 -21.80 0.21 6.01
N PHE A 522 -21.63 0.05 4.70
CA PHE A 522 -20.33 0.15 4.02
C PHE A 522 -19.64 1.50 4.25
N PHE A 523 -20.42 2.57 4.38
CA PHE A 523 -19.95 3.93 4.65
C PHE A 523 -19.86 4.27 6.14
N ASP A 524 -20.13 3.33 7.06
CA ASP A 524 -20.16 3.55 8.53
C ASP A 524 -18.88 3.07 9.25
N LYS A 525 -17.81 2.79 8.53
CA LYS A 525 -16.56 2.23 9.09
C LYS A 525 -16.01 3.07 10.27
N ASN A 526 -16.21 4.39 10.26
CA ASN A 526 -15.76 5.33 11.31
C ASN A 526 -16.94 5.98 12.05
N GLY A 527 -18.13 5.39 12.03
CA GLY A 527 -19.34 5.97 12.60
C GLY A 527 -19.93 7.11 11.78
N MET A 528 -19.55 7.23 10.50
CA MET A 528 -19.94 8.32 9.60
C MET A 528 -21.08 7.95 8.65
N GLY A 529 -21.57 6.71 8.66
CA GLY A 529 -22.56 6.20 7.69
C GLY A 529 -23.99 6.60 7.93
N ARG A 530 -24.28 7.51 8.86
CA ARG A 530 -25.63 7.98 9.15
C ARG A 530 -25.97 9.27 8.42
N PHE A 531 -27.03 9.24 7.62
CA PHE A 531 -27.56 10.37 6.84
C PHE A 531 -28.95 10.77 7.36
N THR A 532 -29.30 12.05 7.27
CA THR A 532 -30.57 12.61 7.81
C THR A 532 -31.25 13.52 6.78
N LYS A 533 -32.59 13.38 6.59
CA LYS A 533 -33.40 14.29 5.74
C LYS A 533 -33.42 15.68 6.29
#